data_8db0625f974654c67ebb08faa361aeff
#
_entry.id   8db0625f974654c67ebb08faa361aeff
#
_cell.length_a   1.000
_cell.length_b   1.000
_cell.length_c   1.000
_cell.angle_alpha   90.00
_cell.angle_beta   90.00
_cell.angle_gamma   90.00
#
_symmetry.space_group_name_H-M   'P 1'
#
loop_
_entity.id
_entity.type
_entity.pdbx_description
1 polymer ?
#
loop_
_entity_poly.entity_id
_entity_poly.type
_entity_poly.pdbx_seq_one_letter_code
_entity_poly.pdbx_strand_id
1 'polypeptide(L)'
;MKALTYTLELVEPLIIADPVSGDENSATGLNYIPGSVIRGALAHVFTNGRRVDLSDPQFKRLFFGDVLFLNAYPLIDGQRSLPVPRSWQREKGAGDSAPIFDLANGEPNNRQQLVGVDESFTR
;
A
#
# COMPACT_ATOMS: atom_id res chain seq x y z
N MET A 1 -9.64 -10.83 18.15
CA MET A 1 -8.58 -10.17 17.37
C MET A 1 -8.33 -8.79 17.96
N LYS A 2 -7.08 -8.39 18.17
CA LYS A 2 -6.72 -7.04 18.62
C LYS A 2 -5.99 -6.35 17.47
N ALA A 3 -6.29 -5.06 17.22
CA ALA A 3 -5.60 -4.25 16.23
C ALA A 3 -4.80 -3.15 16.93
N LEU A 4 -3.60 -2.90 16.45
CA LEU A 4 -2.76 -1.78 16.84
C LEU A 4 -2.65 -0.85 15.62
N THR A 5 -3.02 0.41 15.82
CA THR A 5 -2.86 1.45 14.80
C THR A 5 -1.73 2.39 15.20
N TYR A 6 -0.92 2.80 14.23
CA TYR A 6 0.20 3.71 14.44
C TYR A 6 0.45 4.55 13.19
N THR A 7 1.12 5.66 13.37
CA THR A 7 1.59 6.52 12.27
C THR A 7 3.09 6.34 12.12
N LEU A 8 3.55 6.21 10.87
CA LEU A 8 4.97 6.22 10.52
C LEU A 8 5.32 7.61 9.99
N GLU A 9 6.38 8.17 10.53
CA GLU A 9 7.00 9.40 10.01
C GLU A 9 8.30 9.03 9.32
N LEU A 10 8.46 9.44 8.05
CA LEU A 10 9.69 9.25 7.31
C LEU A 10 10.66 10.40 7.64
N VAL A 11 11.71 10.08 8.37
CA VAL A 11 12.77 11.06 8.76
C VAL A 11 13.71 11.33 7.58
N GLU A 12 13.83 10.35 6.68
CA GLU A 12 14.64 10.39 5.47
C GLU A 12 13.83 9.87 4.27
N PRO A 13 14.19 10.28 3.02
CA PRO A 13 13.54 9.75 1.83
C PRO A 13 13.67 8.22 1.76
N LEU A 14 12.56 7.55 1.48
CA LEU A 14 12.50 6.09 1.34
C LEU A 14 12.10 5.74 -0.09
N ILE A 15 12.87 4.88 -0.74
CA ILE A 15 12.55 4.31 -2.05
C ILE A 15 12.34 2.80 -1.87
N ILE A 16 11.17 2.32 -2.25
CA ILE A 16 10.85 0.90 -2.27
C ILE A 16 10.55 0.54 -3.72
N ALA A 17 11.41 -0.28 -4.33
CA ALA A 17 11.21 -0.73 -5.71
C ALA A 17 10.00 -1.68 -5.79
N ASP A 18 9.20 -1.53 -6.85
CA ASP A 18 8.16 -2.50 -7.18
C ASP A 18 8.83 -3.77 -7.77
N PRO A 19 8.73 -4.92 -7.12
CA PRO A 19 9.33 -6.16 -7.62
C PRO A 19 8.67 -6.68 -8.89
N VAL A 20 7.52 -6.14 -9.30
CA VAL A 20 6.75 -6.56 -10.48
C VAL A 20 7.07 -5.69 -11.71
N SER A 21 7.72 -4.55 -11.55
CA SER A 21 8.18 -3.76 -12.69
C SER A 21 9.33 -4.49 -13.38
N GLY A 22 8.99 -5.30 -14.38
CA GLY A 22 9.94 -6.16 -15.10
C GLY A 22 10.87 -5.44 -16.08
N ASP A 23 11.03 -4.14 -15.96
CA ASP A 23 11.89 -3.36 -16.85
C ASP A 23 13.13 -2.91 -16.06
N GLU A 24 14.30 -3.47 -16.41
CA GLU A 24 15.57 -3.19 -15.73
C GLU A 24 15.94 -1.70 -15.69
N ASN A 25 15.34 -0.88 -16.56
CA ASN A 25 15.62 0.55 -16.67
C ASN A 25 14.51 1.47 -16.17
N SER A 26 13.39 0.95 -15.69
CA SER A 26 12.31 1.75 -15.10
C SER A 26 11.86 1.19 -13.76
N ALA A 27 12.71 1.39 -12.74
CA ALA A 27 12.34 1.09 -11.37
C ALA A 27 11.23 2.06 -10.92
N THR A 28 9.99 1.61 -11.01
CA THR A 28 8.86 2.35 -10.44
C THR A 28 8.87 2.15 -8.92
N GLY A 29 8.95 3.24 -8.18
CA GLY A 29 8.85 3.19 -6.72
C GLY A 29 7.41 2.97 -6.28
N LEU A 30 7.23 2.23 -5.18
CA LEU A 30 5.94 2.13 -4.51
C LEU A 30 5.66 3.44 -3.76
N ASN A 31 4.42 3.89 -3.80
CA ASN A 31 3.94 5.07 -3.08
C ASN A 31 3.29 4.73 -1.73
N TYR A 32 3.54 3.52 -1.23
CA TYR A 32 3.14 3.03 0.08
C TYR A 32 4.24 2.13 0.66
N ILE A 33 4.19 1.85 1.96
CA ILE A 33 5.14 0.93 2.59
C ILE A 33 4.47 -0.44 2.75
N PRO A 34 4.95 -1.49 2.07
CA PRO A 34 4.43 -2.84 2.23
C PRO A 34 4.57 -3.34 3.68
N GLY A 35 3.58 -4.07 4.16
CA GLY A 35 3.64 -4.68 5.49
C GLY A 35 4.83 -5.63 5.67
N SER A 36 5.32 -6.25 4.60
CA SER A 36 6.54 -7.06 4.61
C SER A 36 7.80 -6.25 4.94
N VAL A 37 7.89 -5.01 4.45
CA VAL A 37 9.00 -4.09 4.76
C VAL A 37 8.94 -3.68 6.23
N ILE A 38 7.75 -3.33 6.73
CA ILE A 38 7.53 -2.99 8.14
C ILE A 38 7.91 -4.17 9.03
N ARG A 39 7.45 -5.37 8.68
CA ARG A 39 7.81 -6.61 9.40
C ARG A 39 9.31 -6.83 9.44
N GLY A 40 10.00 -6.66 8.30
CA GLY A 40 11.45 -6.82 8.22
C GLY A 40 12.20 -5.81 9.08
N ALA A 41 11.80 -4.55 9.05
CA ALA A 41 12.39 -3.49 9.87
C ALA A 41 12.21 -3.77 11.37
N LEU A 42 11.01 -4.16 11.80
CA LEU A 42 10.74 -4.51 13.19
C LEU A 42 11.47 -5.78 13.64
N ALA A 43 11.59 -6.78 12.77
CA ALA A 43 12.39 -7.97 13.06
C ALA A 43 13.88 -7.63 13.25
N HIS A 44 14.41 -6.72 12.43
CA HIS A 44 15.79 -6.24 12.58
C HIS A 44 16.00 -5.52 13.93
N VAL A 45 15.08 -4.65 14.32
CA VAL A 45 15.13 -3.96 15.61
C VAL A 45 14.99 -4.97 16.76
N PHE A 46 14.07 -5.92 16.67
CA PHE A 46 13.85 -6.95 17.69
C PHE A 46 15.11 -7.79 17.93
N THR A 47 15.82 -8.16 16.88
CA THR A 47 17.08 -8.92 16.98
C THR A 47 18.27 -8.04 17.32
N ASN A 48 18.09 -6.73 17.41
CA ASN A 48 19.17 -5.76 17.60
C ASN A 48 20.29 -5.91 16.54
N GLY A 49 19.88 -6.18 15.29
CA GLY A 49 20.79 -6.40 14.17
C GLY A 49 21.59 -7.72 14.22
N ARG A 50 21.34 -8.59 15.22
CA ARG A 50 21.98 -9.89 15.33
C ARG A 50 21.34 -10.90 14.38
N ARG A 51 22.02 -12.03 14.19
CA ARG A 51 21.44 -13.14 13.43
C ARG A 51 20.15 -13.62 14.08
N VAL A 52 19.12 -13.80 13.28
CA VAL A 52 17.82 -14.31 13.72
C VAL A 52 17.96 -15.72 14.29
N ASP A 53 17.50 -15.90 15.50
CA ASP A 53 17.31 -17.24 16.06
C ASP A 53 15.90 -17.73 15.72
N LEU A 54 15.82 -18.62 14.73
CA LEU A 54 14.57 -19.22 14.31
C LEU A 54 14.00 -20.21 15.35
N SER A 55 14.73 -20.57 16.40
CA SER A 55 14.23 -21.39 17.49
C SER A 55 13.50 -20.58 18.56
N ASP A 56 13.71 -19.24 18.61
CA ASP A 56 13.05 -18.35 19.55
C ASP A 56 11.52 -18.36 19.34
N PRO A 57 10.74 -18.85 20.31
CA PRO A 57 9.27 -18.91 20.19
C PRO A 57 8.62 -17.54 20.09
N GLN A 58 9.20 -16.51 20.73
CA GLN A 58 8.68 -15.15 20.70
C GLN A 58 8.89 -14.53 19.31
N PHE A 59 10.06 -14.74 18.71
CA PHE A 59 10.34 -14.29 17.36
C PHE A 59 9.40 -14.94 16.35
N LYS A 60 9.20 -16.27 16.44
CA LYS A 60 8.26 -17.01 15.58
C LYS A 60 6.84 -16.46 15.68
N ARG A 61 6.35 -16.28 16.89
CA ARG A 61 5.00 -15.79 17.15
C ARG A 61 4.79 -14.38 16.58
N LEU A 62 5.76 -13.47 16.72
CA LEU A 62 5.65 -12.10 16.26
C LEU A 62 5.79 -11.97 14.74
N PHE A 63 6.71 -12.72 14.11
CA PHE A 63 7.10 -12.45 12.73
C PHE A 63 6.69 -13.54 11.74
N PHE A 64 6.30 -14.73 12.20
CA PHE A 64 5.92 -15.87 11.34
C PHE A 64 4.55 -16.46 11.65
N GLY A 65 3.85 -15.99 12.68
CA GLY A 65 2.60 -16.58 13.13
C GLY A 65 1.45 -15.59 13.26
N ASP A 66 1.18 -15.17 14.48
CA ASP A 66 -0.09 -14.58 14.88
C ASP A 66 -0.27 -13.10 14.49
N VAL A 67 0.79 -12.41 14.06
CA VAL A 67 0.75 -10.98 13.77
C VAL A 67 0.70 -10.71 12.27
N LEU A 68 -0.32 -9.97 11.85
CA LEU A 68 -0.45 -9.49 10.48
C LEU A 68 0.08 -8.06 10.38
N PHE A 69 1.06 -7.86 9.53
CA PHE A 69 1.61 -6.54 9.21
C PHE A 69 0.92 -6.02 7.94
N LEU A 70 0.06 -5.04 8.12
CA LEU A 70 -0.65 -4.41 7.01
C LEU A 70 0.21 -3.32 6.36
N ASN A 71 -0.13 -2.97 5.12
CA ASN A 71 0.52 -1.87 4.42
C ASN A 71 0.28 -0.53 5.12
N ALA A 72 1.28 0.34 5.12
CA ALA A 72 1.13 1.72 5.51
C ALA A 72 0.90 2.58 4.26
N TYR A 73 -0.24 3.25 4.25
CA TYR A 73 -0.66 4.16 3.20
C TYR A 73 -0.44 5.61 3.63
N PRO A 74 -0.28 6.55 2.70
CA PRO A 74 -0.14 7.96 3.02
C PRO A 74 -1.30 8.49 3.87
N LEU A 75 -1.01 9.48 4.70
CA LEU A 75 -2.06 10.29 5.33
C LEU A 75 -2.43 11.44 4.38
N ILE A 76 -3.73 11.59 4.12
CA ILE A 76 -4.29 12.71 3.39
C ILE A 76 -5.11 13.54 4.39
N ASP A 77 -4.69 14.78 4.62
CA ASP A 77 -5.30 15.67 5.64
C ASP A 77 -5.41 15.03 7.04
N GLY A 78 -4.37 14.29 7.44
CA GLY A 78 -4.30 13.61 8.72
C GLY A 78 -5.16 12.34 8.84
N GLN A 79 -5.82 11.93 7.77
CA GLN A 79 -6.61 10.70 7.70
C GLN A 79 -5.91 9.62 6.89
N ARG A 80 -6.09 8.37 7.29
CA ARG A 80 -5.57 7.23 6.56
C ARG A 80 -6.24 7.15 5.19
N SER A 81 -5.46 7.16 4.14
CA SER A 81 -5.95 6.90 2.79
C SER A 81 -6.08 5.41 2.49
N LEU A 82 -6.81 5.08 1.46
CA LEU A 82 -6.93 3.74 0.89
C LEU A 82 -6.53 3.76 -0.58
N PRO A 83 -5.98 2.66 -1.12
CA PRO A 83 -5.74 2.57 -2.56
C PRO A 83 -7.05 2.73 -3.33
N VAL A 84 -7.01 3.48 -4.40
CA VAL A 84 -8.17 3.64 -5.29
C VAL A 84 -8.47 2.28 -5.94
N PRO A 85 -9.73 1.80 -5.87
CA PRO A 85 -10.13 0.56 -6.52
C PRO A 85 -9.92 0.62 -8.03
N ARG A 86 -9.41 -0.44 -8.63
CA ARG A 86 -9.24 -0.53 -10.10
C ARG A 86 -10.56 -0.47 -10.87
N SER A 87 -11.68 -0.77 -10.21
CA SER A 87 -13.02 -0.64 -10.78
C SER A 87 -13.48 0.80 -10.91
N TRP A 88 -12.81 1.76 -10.24
CA TRP A 88 -13.13 3.17 -10.35
C TRP A 88 -12.55 3.75 -11.63
N GLN A 89 -13.44 4.25 -12.44
CA GLN A 89 -13.11 4.80 -13.75
C GLN A 89 -13.79 6.15 -13.95
N ARG A 90 -13.21 6.94 -14.83
CA ARG A 90 -13.68 8.27 -15.22
C ARG A 90 -13.77 8.33 -16.74
N GLU A 91 -14.58 9.21 -17.25
CA GLU A 91 -14.64 9.48 -18.70
C GLU A 91 -13.30 10.01 -19.19
N LYS A 92 -12.81 9.46 -20.32
CA LYS A 92 -11.56 9.88 -20.92
C LYS A 92 -11.61 11.34 -21.32
N GLY A 93 -10.64 12.13 -20.88
CA GLY A 93 -10.55 13.56 -21.14
C GLY A 93 -11.44 14.44 -20.25
N ALA A 94 -12.18 13.85 -19.33
CA ALA A 94 -12.90 14.60 -18.30
C ALA A 94 -11.93 15.14 -17.23
N GLY A 95 -12.24 16.31 -16.68
CA GLY A 95 -11.44 16.90 -15.60
C GLY A 95 -11.59 16.15 -14.26
N ASP A 96 -10.77 16.53 -13.27
CA ASP A 96 -10.71 15.86 -11.96
C ASP A 96 -12.01 15.94 -11.15
N SER A 97 -12.87 16.89 -11.46
CA SER A 97 -14.21 17.03 -10.85
C SER A 97 -15.29 16.16 -11.50
N ALA A 98 -14.96 15.41 -12.58
CA ALA A 98 -15.93 14.55 -13.24
C ALA A 98 -16.33 13.35 -12.37
N PRO A 99 -17.58 12.85 -12.54
CA PRO A 99 -18.05 11.70 -11.78
C PRO A 99 -17.17 10.46 -11.99
N ILE A 100 -16.96 9.73 -10.89
CA ILE A 100 -16.30 8.44 -10.91
C ILE A 100 -17.37 7.36 -11.01
N PHE A 101 -17.18 6.42 -11.92
CA PHE A 101 -18.01 5.23 -12.09
C PHE A 101 -17.31 4.03 -11.46
N ASP A 102 -18.02 3.31 -10.60
CA ASP A 102 -17.52 2.05 -10.07
C ASP A 102 -18.07 0.89 -10.89
N LEU A 103 -17.24 0.34 -11.77
CA LEU A 103 -17.61 -0.78 -12.64
C LEU A 103 -17.93 -2.07 -11.87
N ALA A 104 -17.55 -2.17 -10.59
CA ALA A 104 -17.96 -3.30 -9.74
C ALA A 104 -19.47 -3.28 -9.43
N ASN A 105 -20.11 -2.11 -9.54
CA ASN A 105 -21.55 -1.91 -9.35
C ASN A 105 -22.37 -1.90 -10.66
N GLY A 106 -21.72 -2.15 -11.78
CA GLY A 106 -22.34 -2.20 -13.10
C GLY A 106 -21.74 -1.21 -14.09
N GLU A 107 -21.95 -1.45 -15.38
CA GLU A 107 -21.51 -0.55 -16.42
C GLU A 107 -22.41 0.68 -16.52
N PRO A 108 -21.84 1.88 -16.73
CA PRO A 108 -22.65 3.06 -17.03
C PRO A 108 -23.36 2.87 -18.38
N ASN A 109 -24.62 3.29 -18.46
CA ASN A 109 -25.49 3.13 -19.63
C ASN A 109 -25.02 3.91 -20.89
N ASN A 110 -23.86 4.57 -20.83
CA ASN A 110 -23.32 5.37 -21.91
C ASN A 110 -22.11 4.67 -22.53
N ARG A 111 -22.03 4.69 -23.87
CA ARG A 111 -20.86 4.25 -24.67
C ARG A 111 -19.66 5.19 -24.55
N GLN A 112 -19.44 5.79 -23.40
CA GLN A 112 -18.30 6.66 -23.14
C GLN A 112 -17.04 5.83 -22.97
N GLN A 113 -15.94 6.32 -23.49
CA GLN A 113 -14.65 5.70 -23.28
C GLN A 113 -14.19 6.01 -21.85
N LEU A 114 -14.11 4.99 -21.00
CA LEU A 114 -13.68 5.09 -19.62
C LEU A 114 -12.18 4.81 -19.51
N VAL A 115 -11.54 5.46 -18.55
CA VAL A 115 -10.14 5.24 -18.17
C VAL A 115 -10.05 5.13 -16.64
N GLY A 116 -9.04 4.44 -16.16
CA GLY A 116 -8.79 4.37 -14.72
C GLY A 116 -8.62 5.75 -14.11
N VAL A 117 -8.96 5.87 -12.84
CA VAL A 117 -8.72 7.07 -12.05
C VAL A 117 -7.22 7.19 -11.79
N ASP A 118 -6.63 8.35 -12.09
CA ASP A 118 -5.17 8.55 -11.99
C ASP A 118 -4.66 8.68 -10.55
N GLU A 119 -5.54 8.98 -9.59
CA GLU A 119 -5.18 9.06 -8.20
C GLU A 119 -4.83 7.67 -7.64
N SER A 120 -3.69 7.56 -6.96
CA SER A 120 -3.27 6.31 -6.34
C SER A 120 -4.02 6.00 -5.05
N PHE A 121 -4.51 7.04 -4.34
CA PHE A 121 -5.16 6.92 -3.04
C PHE A 121 -6.33 7.87 -2.91
N THR A 122 -7.32 7.45 -2.13
CA THR A 122 -8.50 8.22 -1.77
C THR A 122 -8.71 8.23 -0.26
N ARG A 123 -9.54 9.14 0.22
CA ARG A 123 -9.98 9.24 1.61
C ARG A 123 -11.08 8.25 1.92
#